data_3ae3eaf2a7f579bcc6633fb9f194bae3
#
_entry.id   3ae3eaf2a7f579bcc6633fb9f194bae3
#
_cell.length_a   1.000
_cell.length_b   1.000
_cell.length_c   1.000
_cell.angle_alpha   90.00
_cell.angle_beta   90.00
_cell.angle_gamma   90.00
#
_symmetry.space_group_name_H-M   'P 1'
#
loop_
_entity.id
_entity.type
_entity.pdbx_description
1 polymer ?
#
loop_
_entity_poly.entity_id
_entity_poly.type
_entity_poly.pdbx_seq_one_letter_code
_entity_poly.pdbx_strand_id
1 'polypeptide(L)'
;MRTLPDKAFDLAVVDPPYGINFSGKSDKHDGIVGGAGAASNRHYHIFDDSKPPGSDYFSELRRVSAAQIIFGGNYFADFLPPTACWLVWDKRCHDNMRNNFADCELAWGSPQLGPARVFRFVWMGMIQGGSGREERFHPTQKPVELYKWIFNRFAELGDKILDTHLGSGSSRIAAYDLGLDFVGCELDPVYYKLEEERFARHSQQLNLFID
;
A
#
# COMPACT_ATOMS: atom_id res chain seq x y z
N MET A 1 -17.07 4.82 -7.28
CA MET A 1 -16.73 6.25 -7.44
C MET A 1 -17.78 7.04 -8.20
N ARG A 2 -18.40 6.52 -9.26
CA ARG A 2 -19.35 7.28 -10.14
C ARG A 2 -20.49 7.98 -9.42
N THR A 3 -20.93 7.51 -8.27
CA THR A 3 -22.02 8.10 -7.46
C THR A 3 -21.56 9.15 -6.44
N LEU A 4 -20.25 9.31 -6.28
CA LEU A 4 -19.68 10.27 -5.33
C LEU A 4 -19.54 11.66 -5.97
N PRO A 5 -19.70 12.73 -5.20
CA PRO A 5 -19.47 14.09 -5.68
C PRO A 5 -17.97 14.31 -6.01
N ASP A 6 -17.70 15.36 -6.78
CA ASP A 6 -16.34 15.79 -7.05
C ASP A 6 -15.66 16.23 -5.74
N LYS A 7 -14.38 15.85 -5.60
CA LYS A 7 -13.56 16.20 -4.42
C LYS A 7 -14.21 15.81 -3.09
N ALA A 8 -14.88 14.63 -3.06
CA ALA A 8 -15.45 14.06 -1.84
C ALA A 8 -14.38 13.65 -0.82
N PHE A 9 -13.12 13.54 -1.27
CA PHE A 9 -11.94 13.15 -0.46
C PHE A 9 -10.83 14.17 -0.67
N ASP A 10 -10.05 14.41 0.39
CA ASP A 10 -8.91 15.30 0.35
C ASP A 10 -7.69 14.59 -0.26
N LEU A 11 -7.47 13.34 0.10
CA LEU A 11 -6.38 12.53 -0.42
C LEU A 11 -6.86 11.10 -0.73
N ALA A 12 -6.51 10.60 -1.92
CA ALA A 12 -6.60 9.18 -2.22
C ALA A 12 -5.20 8.54 -2.19
N VAL A 13 -5.04 7.44 -1.46
CA VAL A 13 -3.80 6.64 -1.43
C VAL A 13 -4.16 5.22 -1.82
N VAL A 14 -3.77 4.80 -3.00
CA VAL A 14 -4.27 3.56 -3.61
C VAL A 14 -3.13 2.69 -4.15
N ASP A 15 -3.34 1.37 -4.09
CA ASP A 15 -2.42 0.35 -4.61
C ASP A 15 -3.17 -0.62 -5.54
N PRO A 16 -3.54 -0.16 -6.75
CA PRO A 16 -4.30 -0.99 -7.68
C PRO A 16 -3.43 -2.12 -8.27
N PRO A 17 -4.03 -3.20 -8.79
CA PRO A 17 -3.30 -4.27 -9.46
C PRO A 17 -2.51 -3.72 -10.66
N TYR A 18 -1.26 -4.20 -10.83
CA TYR A 18 -0.33 -3.67 -11.84
C TYR A 18 -0.46 -4.37 -13.20
N GLY A 19 -1.18 -5.49 -13.28
CA GLY A 19 -1.30 -6.28 -14.51
C GLY A 19 -0.05 -7.09 -14.83
N ILE A 20 0.77 -7.41 -13.85
CA ILE A 20 2.03 -8.17 -14.02
C ILE A 20 1.87 -9.65 -13.73
N ASN A 21 0.63 -10.12 -13.53
CA ASN A 21 0.29 -11.51 -13.18
C ASN A 21 0.97 -12.00 -11.90
N PHE A 22 1.14 -11.13 -10.93
CA PHE A 22 1.70 -11.51 -9.64
C PHE A 22 0.71 -12.38 -8.86
N SER A 23 0.93 -13.70 -8.84
CA SER A 23 -0.01 -14.66 -8.25
C SER A 23 0.18 -14.88 -6.74
N GLY A 24 1.18 -14.27 -6.13
CA GLY A 24 1.55 -14.56 -4.74
C GLY A 24 2.09 -15.97 -4.52
N LYS A 25 2.16 -16.80 -5.58
CA LYS A 25 2.84 -18.08 -5.53
C LYS A 25 4.35 -17.82 -5.58
N SER A 26 5.06 -18.26 -4.55
CA SER A 26 6.52 -18.37 -4.62
C SER A 26 6.84 -19.36 -5.74
N ASP A 27 7.30 -18.87 -6.88
CA ASP A 27 7.84 -19.74 -7.90
C ASP A 27 9.03 -20.47 -7.31
N LYS A 28 9.06 -21.81 -7.50
CA LYS A 28 10.09 -22.71 -6.95
C LYS A 28 11.51 -22.42 -7.47
N HIS A 29 11.73 -21.29 -8.13
CA HIS A 29 12.97 -20.86 -8.74
C HIS A 29 13.70 -19.72 -8.02
N ASP A 30 13.16 -19.22 -6.90
CA ASP A 30 13.92 -18.30 -6.09
C ASP A 30 15.03 -19.06 -5.35
N GLY A 31 16.15 -19.24 -6.03
CA GLY A 31 17.36 -19.77 -5.50
C GLY A 31 17.83 -18.91 -4.33
N ILE A 32 17.54 -19.37 -3.12
CA ILE A 32 18.06 -18.80 -1.88
C ILE A 32 19.55 -19.09 -1.85
N VAL A 33 20.34 -18.08 -2.13
CA VAL A 33 21.75 -18.11 -1.79
C VAL A 33 21.88 -17.84 -0.29
N GLY A 34 22.04 -18.90 0.48
CA GLY A 34 22.66 -18.87 1.79
C GLY A 34 21.79 -18.48 2.98
N GLY A 35 21.57 -19.42 3.87
CA GLY A 35 21.22 -19.17 5.27
C GLY A 35 19.90 -19.82 5.71
N ALA A 36 20.04 -20.75 6.63
CA ALA A 36 19.03 -21.51 7.31
C ALA A 36 17.72 -20.75 7.61
N GLY A 37 16.64 -21.15 6.98
CA GLY A 37 15.31 -20.66 7.27
C GLY A 37 14.42 -20.92 6.08
N ALA A 38 13.81 -22.12 6.03
CA ALA A 38 12.77 -22.41 5.06
C ALA A 38 11.75 -21.28 5.09
N ALA A 39 11.62 -20.55 3.96
CA ALA A 39 10.49 -19.66 3.74
C ALA A 39 9.25 -20.51 3.99
N SER A 40 8.47 -20.18 5.02
CA SER A 40 7.21 -20.85 5.26
C SER A 40 6.41 -20.72 3.98
N ASN A 41 5.93 -21.82 3.42
CA ASN A 41 4.97 -21.87 2.32
C ASN A 41 3.68 -21.20 2.83
N ARG A 42 3.65 -19.87 2.83
CA ARG A 42 2.42 -19.13 3.09
C ARG A 42 1.58 -19.23 1.84
N HIS A 43 0.52 -20.01 1.93
CA HIS A 43 -0.50 -20.05 0.90
C HIS A 43 -1.37 -18.80 1.07
N TYR A 44 -1.07 -17.76 0.29
CA TYR A 44 -1.97 -16.62 0.17
C TYR A 44 -3.19 -17.00 -0.67
N HIS A 45 -4.33 -16.41 -0.34
CA HIS A 45 -5.47 -16.43 -1.23
C HIS A 45 -5.08 -15.76 -2.56
N ILE A 46 -5.48 -16.38 -3.69
CA ILE A 46 -5.12 -15.87 -5.01
C ILE A 46 -5.97 -14.64 -5.30
N PHE A 47 -5.36 -13.53 -5.62
CA PHE A 47 -6.04 -12.35 -6.16
C PHE A 47 -5.70 -12.18 -7.65
N ASP A 48 -6.60 -11.50 -8.37
CA ASP A 48 -6.43 -11.30 -9.81
C ASP A 48 -5.59 -10.02 -10.07
N ASP A 49 -4.35 -10.21 -10.48
CA ASP A 49 -3.44 -9.16 -10.96
C ASP A 49 -3.22 -9.26 -12.49
N SER A 50 -4.18 -9.84 -13.22
CA SER A 50 -4.04 -10.03 -14.66
C SER A 50 -4.31 -8.77 -15.48
N LYS A 51 -5.04 -7.81 -14.91
CA LYS A 51 -5.44 -6.59 -15.62
C LYS A 51 -5.31 -5.35 -14.72
N PRO A 52 -4.53 -4.34 -15.17
CA PRO A 52 -4.51 -3.05 -14.50
C PRO A 52 -5.87 -2.33 -14.71
N PRO A 53 -6.21 -1.37 -13.85
CA PRO A 53 -7.35 -0.49 -14.09
C PRO A 53 -7.17 0.32 -15.38
N GLY A 54 -8.27 0.58 -16.08
CA GLY A 54 -8.26 1.42 -17.28
C GLY A 54 -8.29 2.91 -16.97
N SER A 55 -8.22 3.74 -18.01
CA SER A 55 -8.23 5.22 -17.93
C SER A 55 -9.40 5.79 -17.14
N ASP A 56 -10.58 5.16 -17.24
CA ASP A 56 -11.78 5.56 -16.51
C ASP A 56 -11.59 5.54 -14.99
N TYR A 57 -10.88 4.54 -14.48
CA TYR A 57 -10.58 4.45 -13.06
C TYR A 57 -9.76 5.65 -12.59
N PHE A 58 -8.67 5.98 -13.29
CA PHE A 58 -7.79 7.09 -12.93
C PHE A 58 -8.49 8.45 -13.10
N SER A 59 -9.36 8.57 -14.07
CA SER A 59 -10.17 9.77 -14.28
C SER A 59 -11.16 9.98 -13.12
N GLU A 60 -11.87 8.94 -12.72
CA GLU A 60 -12.78 8.97 -11.57
C GLU A 60 -12.05 9.21 -10.25
N LEU A 61 -10.89 8.56 -10.05
CA LEU A 61 -10.07 8.76 -8.84
C LEU A 61 -9.67 10.24 -8.69
N ARG A 62 -9.22 10.88 -9.79
CA ARG A 62 -8.88 12.31 -9.79
C ARG A 62 -10.10 13.22 -9.65
N ARG A 63 -11.27 12.78 -10.10
CA ARG A 63 -12.52 13.53 -9.92
C ARG A 63 -12.95 13.55 -8.47
N VAL A 64 -12.96 12.39 -7.81
CA VAL A 64 -13.49 12.24 -6.44
C VAL A 64 -12.51 12.65 -5.35
N SER A 65 -11.22 12.84 -5.64
CA SER A 65 -10.22 13.24 -4.64
C SER A 65 -9.44 14.49 -5.05
N ALA A 66 -9.07 15.33 -4.09
CA ALA A 66 -8.32 16.55 -4.34
C ALA A 66 -6.88 16.25 -4.73
N ALA A 67 -6.22 15.33 -4.02
CA ALA A 67 -4.89 14.84 -4.29
C ALA A 67 -4.85 13.31 -4.35
N GLN A 68 -3.85 12.74 -5.03
CA GLN A 68 -3.71 11.28 -5.17
C GLN A 68 -2.26 10.87 -4.99
N ILE A 69 -2.06 9.70 -4.35
CA ILE A 69 -0.83 8.93 -4.34
C ILE A 69 -1.18 7.54 -4.84
N ILE A 70 -0.53 7.10 -5.93
CA ILE A 70 -0.88 5.88 -6.66
C ILE A 70 0.36 5.01 -6.73
N PHE A 71 0.39 3.92 -5.96
CA PHE A 71 1.46 2.94 -6.04
C PHE A 71 1.48 2.26 -7.42
N GLY A 72 2.67 1.87 -7.87
CA GLY A 72 2.84 1.32 -9.20
C GLY A 72 2.63 2.34 -10.33
N GLY A 73 2.75 3.64 -10.07
CA GLY A 73 2.54 4.70 -11.06
C GLY A 73 3.38 4.56 -12.33
N ASN A 74 4.50 3.84 -12.26
CA ASN A 74 5.33 3.49 -13.41
C ASN A 74 4.64 2.50 -14.38
N TYR A 75 3.67 1.71 -13.93
CA TYR A 75 2.85 0.83 -14.78
C TYR A 75 1.66 1.55 -15.43
N PHE A 76 1.35 2.75 -14.93
CA PHE A 76 0.17 3.54 -15.34
C PHE A 76 0.56 4.86 -16.01
N ALA A 77 1.77 4.99 -16.50
CA ALA A 77 2.32 6.24 -17.05
C ALA A 77 1.45 6.82 -18.18
N ASP A 78 0.77 5.98 -18.97
CA ASP A 78 -0.12 6.43 -20.05
C ASP A 78 -1.41 7.08 -19.55
N PHE A 79 -1.78 6.88 -18.30
CA PHE A 79 -3.03 7.40 -17.69
C PHE A 79 -2.80 8.52 -16.69
N LEU A 80 -1.56 8.74 -16.30
CA LEU A 80 -1.17 9.70 -15.27
C LEU A 80 -0.43 10.89 -15.88
N PRO A 81 -0.79 12.13 -15.51
CA PRO A 81 -0.06 13.30 -16.01
C PRO A 81 1.38 13.32 -15.49
N PRO A 82 2.28 14.02 -16.18
CA PRO A 82 3.64 14.26 -15.69
C PRO A 82 3.64 14.88 -14.30
N THR A 83 4.55 14.41 -13.44
CA THR A 83 4.68 14.91 -12.07
C THR A 83 6.15 14.96 -11.63
N ALA A 84 6.48 15.92 -10.77
CA ALA A 84 7.72 15.91 -10.00
C ALA A 84 7.60 15.11 -8.70
N CYS A 85 6.36 14.81 -8.27
CA CYS A 85 6.07 14.09 -7.02
C CYS A 85 6.13 12.58 -7.23
N TRP A 86 7.28 12.00 -7.01
CA TRP A 86 7.46 10.55 -6.93
C TRP A 86 7.81 10.14 -5.52
N LEU A 87 7.11 9.17 -4.97
CA LEU A 87 7.49 8.54 -3.71
C LEU A 87 8.24 7.26 -4.03
N VAL A 88 9.44 7.16 -3.49
CA VAL A 88 10.31 5.99 -3.64
C VAL A 88 10.39 5.28 -2.29
N TRP A 89 9.80 4.11 -2.19
CA TRP A 89 9.96 3.27 -1.02
C TRP A 89 11.16 2.33 -1.21
N ASP A 90 12.30 2.66 -0.59
CA ASP A 90 13.49 1.82 -0.53
C ASP A 90 13.29 0.74 0.54
N LYS A 91 13.24 -0.52 0.11
CA LYS A 91 12.93 -1.69 0.96
C LYS A 91 14.17 -2.39 1.49
N ARG A 92 15.36 -1.99 1.06
CA ARG A 92 16.61 -2.70 1.34
C ARG A 92 17.10 -2.48 2.78
N CYS A 93 17.74 -3.52 3.33
CA CYS A 93 18.46 -3.38 4.60
C CYS A 93 19.81 -2.69 4.43
N HIS A 94 20.47 -2.85 3.28
CA HIS A 94 21.76 -2.24 2.93
C HIS A 94 21.95 -2.21 1.41
N ASP A 95 22.87 -1.39 0.93
CA ASP A 95 23.07 -1.09 -0.50
C ASP A 95 23.59 -2.28 -1.33
N ASN A 96 24.23 -3.26 -0.70
CA ASN A 96 24.84 -4.41 -1.37
C ASN A 96 23.97 -5.67 -1.38
N MET A 97 22.68 -5.57 -1.10
CA MET A 97 21.79 -6.72 -1.17
C MET A 97 21.64 -7.22 -2.61
N ARG A 98 22.02 -8.48 -2.82
CA ARG A 98 21.78 -9.17 -4.10
C ARG A 98 20.59 -10.11 -3.92
N ASN A 99 19.50 -9.79 -4.56
CA ASN A 99 18.30 -10.63 -4.65
C ASN A 99 17.57 -10.32 -5.97
N ASN A 100 16.56 -11.11 -6.31
CA ASN A 100 15.77 -10.93 -7.52
C ASN A 100 14.51 -10.07 -7.30
N PHE A 101 14.33 -9.50 -6.11
CA PHE A 101 13.21 -8.61 -5.81
C PHE A 101 13.57 -7.16 -6.14
N ALA A 102 12.57 -6.36 -6.45
CA ALA A 102 12.75 -4.93 -6.65
C ALA A 102 13.28 -4.26 -5.36
N ASP A 103 14.35 -3.48 -5.49
CA ASP A 103 14.96 -2.73 -4.39
C ASP A 103 14.02 -1.68 -3.80
N CYS A 104 13.14 -1.14 -4.63
CA CYS A 104 12.18 -0.11 -4.24
C CYS A 104 10.84 -0.30 -4.93
N GLU A 105 9.82 0.37 -4.40
CA GLU A 105 8.55 0.59 -5.08
C GLU A 105 8.35 2.08 -5.32
N LEU A 106 7.65 2.39 -6.41
CA LEU A 106 7.35 3.75 -6.82
C LEU A 106 5.87 4.06 -6.63
N ALA A 107 5.57 5.24 -6.10
CA ALA A 107 4.22 5.78 -6.16
C ALA A 107 4.24 7.14 -6.85
N TRP A 108 3.32 7.33 -7.80
CA TRP A 108 3.05 8.60 -8.43
C TRP A 108 2.25 9.48 -7.47
N GLY A 109 2.64 10.72 -7.28
CA GLY A 109 1.88 11.72 -6.53
C GLY A 109 1.36 12.83 -7.43
N SER A 110 0.18 13.37 -7.10
CA SER A 110 -0.37 14.54 -7.78
C SER A 110 0.64 15.68 -7.79
N PRO A 111 0.74 16.46 -8.91
CA PRO A 111 1.79 17.49 -9.07
C PRO A 111 1.87 18.52 -7.94
N GLN A 112 0.72 18.85 -7.32
CA GLN A 112 0.64 19.81 -6.21
C GLN A 112 1.24 19.30 -4.89
N LEU A 113 1.54 18.00 -4.75
CA LEU A 113 2.11 17.42 -3.54
C LEU A 113 3.62 17.68 -3.39
N GLY A 114 4.24 18.29 -4.41
CA GLY A 114 5.61 18.76 -4.34
C GLY A 114 6.64 17.83 -5.00
N PRO A 115 7.93 17.89 -4.60
CA PRO A 115 9.00 17.12 -5.24
C PRO A 115 9.04 15.67 -4.78
N ALA A 116 9.83 14.85 -5.48
CA ALA A 116 10.09 13.46 -5.14
C ALA A 116 10.63 13.27 -3.70
N ARG A 117 10.24 12.17 -3.08
CA ARG A 117 10.61 11.81 -1.70
C ARG A 117 11.01 10.35 -1.61
N VAL A 118 11.93 10.05 -0.70
CA VAL A 118 12.37 8.68 -0.40
C VAL A 118 11.94 8.31 1.02
N PHE A 119 11.31 7.16 1.14
CA PHE A 119 11.04 6.49 2.41
C PHE A 119 11.90 5.22 2.48
N ARG A 120 12.68 5.06 3.55
CA ARG A 120 13.50 3.87 3.77
C ARG A 120 12.92 3.07 4.91
N PHE A 121 12.45 1.88 4.58
CA PHE A 121 11.91 0.95 5.56
C PHE A 121 12.03 -0.48 5.04
N VAL A 122 12.78 -1.30 5.76
CA VAL A 122 13.07 -2.68 5.35
C VAL A 122 11.80 -3.52 5.35
N TRP A 123 11.50 -4.11 4.20
CA TRP A 123 10.32 -4.95 4.03
C TRP A 123 10.56 -6.04 2.97
N MET A 124 11.34 -7.05 3.33
CA MET A 124 11.80 -8.06 2.40
C MET A 124 11.50 -9.46 2.95
N GLY A 125 10.45 -10.08 2.45
CA GLY A 125 10.05 -11.41 2.86
C GLY A 125 9.85 -11.53 4.37
N MET A 126 10.78 -12.18 5.06
CA MET A 126 10.75 -12.34 6.52
C MET A 126 11.42 -11.19 7.29
N ILE A 127 12.19 -10.36 6.60
CA ILE A 127 12.90 -9.23 7.22
C ILE A 127 11.99 -8.01 7.16
N GLN A 128 11.67 -7.47 8.32
CA GLN A 128 10.84 -6.29 8.49
C GLN A 128 11.59 -5.28 9.37
N GLY A 129 11.51 -4.01 9.00
CA GLY A 129 11.98 -2.89 9.82
C GLY A 129 11.04 -2.60 10.98
N GLY A 130 11.47 -1.67 11.86
CA GLY A 130 10.68 -1.24 13.02
C GLY A 130 10.84 -2.13 14.25
N SER A 131 10.14 -1.77 15.33
CA SER A 131 10.21 -2.44 16.63
C SER A 131 9.24 -3.62 16.79
N GLY A 132 8.31 -3.79 15.84
CA GLY A 132 7.30 -4.84 15.85
C GLY A 132 7.26 -5.60 14.54
N ARG A 133 6.84 -6.86 14.60
CA ARG A 133 6.66 -7.68 13.41
C ARG A 133 5.19 -7.71 13.03
N GLU A 134 4.86 -7.21 11.83
CA GLU A 134 3.51 -7.31 11.28
C GLU A 134 3.25 -8.73 10.75
N GLU A 135 2.11 -9.31 11.10
CA GLU A 135 1.62 -10.52 10.45
C GLU A 135 1.26 -10.20 8.99
N ARG A 136 1.78 -11.02 8.06
CA ARG A 136 1.50 -10.86 6.63
C ARG A 136 0.53 -11.94 6.18
N PHE A 137 -0.63 -11.54 5.72
CA PHE A 137 -1.65 -12.43 5.14
C PHE A 137 -2.01 -12.04 3.69
N HIS A 138 -1.57 -10.87 3.23
CA HIS A 138 -1.74 -10.46 1.84
C HIS A 138 -0.37 -10.49 1.11
N PRO A 139 -0.29 -11.01 -0.12
CA PRO A 139 0.99 -11.20 -0.82
C PRO A 139 1.72 -9.89 -1.12
N THR A 140 0.97 -8.82 -1.42
CA THR A 140 1.51 -7.47 -1.69
C THR A 140 1.36 -6.51 -0.51
N GLN A 141 1.16 -7.04 0.71
CA GLN A 141 0.99 -6.22 1.91
C GLN A 141 2.12 -5.22 2.09
N LYS A 142 1.76 -3.94 2.15
CA LYS A 142 2.65 -2.84 2.52
C LYS A 142 2.63 -2.61 4.03
N PRO A 143 3.74 -2.12 4.64
CA PRO A 143 3.80 -1.85 6.08
C PRO A 143 2.92 -0.67 6.47
N VAL A 144 2.37 -0.70 7.68
CA VAL A 144 1.61 0.42 8.27
C VAL A 144 2.47 1.69 8.34
N GLU A 145 3.76 1.56 8.66
CA GLU A 145 4.69 2.67 8.76
C GLU A 145 4.86 3.46 7.44
N LEU A 146 4.72 2.80 6.28
CA LEU A 146 4.74 3.49 4.99
C LEU A 146 3.53 4.44 4.85
N TYR A 147 2.34 3.96 5.21
CA TYR A 147 1.13 4.78 5.16
C TYR A 147 1.14 5.90 6.22
N LYS A 148 1.64 5.64 7.43
CA LYS A 148 1.85 6.69 8.44
C LYS A 148 2.79 7.77 7.94
N TRP A 149 3.90 7.39 7.28
CA TRP A 149 4.82 8.36 6.69
C TRP A 149 4.15 9.20 5.59
N ILE A 150 3.30 8.56 4.75
CA ILE A 150 2.53 9.26 3.71
C ILE A 150 1.55 10.24 4.34
N PHE A 151 0.73 9.79 5.28
CA PHE A 151 -0.32 10.63 5.88
C PHE A 151 0.27 11.79 6.70
N ASN A 152 1.32 11.56 7.50
CA ASN A 152 2.00 12.64 8.22
C ASN A 152 2.61 13.71 7.30
N ARG A 153 2.79 13.42 6.02
CA ARG A 153 3.40 14.34 5.08
C ARG A 153 2.41 15.03 4.16
N PHE A 154 1.33 14.38 3.84
CA PHE A 154 0.42 14.79 2.76
C PHE A 154 -1.04 14.91 3.20
N ALA A 155 -1.37 14.60 4.44
CA ALA A 155 -2.69 14.77 5.02
C ALA A 155 -2.64 15.69 6.25
N GLU A 156 -3.74 16.37 6.52
CA GLU A 156 -3.95 17.19 7.71
C GLU A 156 -5.05 16.57 8.58
N LEU A 157 -5.08 16.90 9.85
CA LEU A 157 -6.13 16.43 10.76
C LEU A 157 -7.52 16.89 10.25
N GLY A 158 -8.43 15.96 10.11
CA GLY A 158 -9.77 16.20 9.55
C GLY A 158 -9.90 15.90 8.06
N ASP A 159 -8.77 15.60 7.37
CA ASP A 159 -8.82 15.15 5.98
C ASP A 159 -9.51 13.79 5.88
N LYS A 160 -10.25 13.63 4.78
CA LYS A 160 -10.91 12.40 4.39
C LYS A 160 -10.08 11.64 3.38
N ILE A 161 -9.64 10.45 3.76
CA ILE A 161 -8.78 9.56 2.98
C ILE A 161 -9.60 8.52 2.23
N LEU A 162 -9.25 8.26 0.97
CA LEU A 162 -9.81 7.17 0.15
C LEU A 162 -8.73 6.14 -0.18
N ASP A 163 -9.05 4.87 0.06
CA ASP A 163 -8.30 3.73 -0.49
C ASP A 163 -9.27 2.77 -1.21
N THR A 164 -9.12 2.63 -2.52
CA THR A 164 -10.00 1.81 -3.36
C THR A 164 -9.52 0.37 -3.50
N HIS A 165 -8.36 0.02 -2.95
CA HIS A 165 -7.75 -1.31 -3.00
C HIS A 165 -7.13 -1.63 -1.64
N LEU A 166 -8.00 -1.78 -0.63
CA LEU A 166 -7.63 -1.85 0.78
C LEU A 166 -6.68 -3.00 1.14
N GLY A 167 -6.85 -4.15 0.48
CA GLY A 167 -6.00 -5.32 0.63
C GLY A 167 -5.85 -5.77 2.09
N SER A 168 -4.68 -5.50 2.66
CA SER A 168 -4.39 -5.88 4.06
C SER A 168 -4.89 -4.89 5.12
N GLY A 169 -5.46 -3.75 4.74
CA GLY A 169 -5.91 -2.71 5.67
C GLY A 169 -4.80 -1.90 6.34
N SER A 170 -3.57 -1.93 5.82
CA SER A 170 -2.47 -1.16 6.41
C SER A 170 -2.70 0.35 6.35
N SER A 171 -3.32 0.85 5.29
CA SER A 171 -3.75 2.25 5.14
C SER A 171 -4.82 2.64 6.17
N ARG A 172 -5.81 1.75 6.41
CA ARG A 172 -6.85 1.95 7.41
C ARG A 172 -6.29 2.07 8.82
N ILE A 173 -5.37 1.17 9.19
CA ILE A 173 -4.69 1.20 10.49
C ILE A 173 -3.92 2.52 10.66
N ALA A 174 -3.16 2.92 9.64
CA ALA A 174 -2.40 4.16 9.69
C ALA A 174 -3.30 5.40 9.83
N ALA A 175 -4.42 5.46 9.10
CA ALA A 175 -5.40 6.54 9.20
C ALA A 175 -6.05 6.59 10.59
N TYR A 176 -6.42 5.44 11.16
CA TYR A 176 -6.96 5.33 12.50
C TYR A 176 -6.00 5.86 13.56
N ASP A 177 -4.72 5.44 13.51
CA ASP A 177 -3.69 5.86 14.46
C ASP A 177 -3.41 7.38 14.40
N LEU A 178 -3.69 8.00 13.26
CA LEU A 178 -3.49 9.45 13.04
C LEU A 178 -4.78 10.27 13.16
N GLY A 179 -5.91 9.64 13.48
CA GLY A 179 -7.19 10.33 13.66
C GLY A 179 -7.76 10.93 12.37
N LEU A 180 -7.50 10.30 11.23
CA LEU A 180 -8.00 10.72 9.92
C LEU A 180 -9.33 10.02 9.59
N ASP A 181 -10.22 10.72 8.91
CA ASP A 181 -11.41 10.12 8.32
C ASP A 181 -11.01 9.19 7.16
N PHE A 182 -11.56 7.97 7.14
CA PHE A 182 -11.09 6.96 6.18
C PHE A 182 -12.24 6.19 5.54
N VAL A 183 -12.17 6.04 4.23
CA VAL A 183 -13.02 5.14 3.46
C VAL A 183 -12.14 4.19 2.64
N GLY A 184 -12.28 2.90 2.92
CA GLY A 184 -11.59 1.82 2.18
C GLY A 184 -12.57 0.93 1.42
N CYS A 185 -12.13 0.36 0.32
CA CYS A 185 -12.87 -0.63 -0.46
C CYS A 185 -11.98 -1.85 -0.70
N GLU A 186 -12.54 -3.04 -0.48
CA GLU A 186 -11.93 -4.31 -0.85
C GLU A 186 -12.98 -5.14 -1.60
N LEU A 187 -12.57 -5.67 -2.76
CA LEU A 187 -13.45 -6.45 -3.61
C LEU A 187 -13.47 -7.93 -3.22
N ASP A 188 -12.32 -8.44 -2.77
CA ASP A 188 -12.17 -9.83 -2.37
C ASP A 188 -12.74 -10.06 -0.96
N PRO A 189 -13.80 -10.86 -0.80
CA PRO A 189 -14.45 -11.06 0.50
C PRO A 189 -13.55 -11.76 1.53
N VAL A 190 -12.55 -12.53 1.08
CA VAL A 190 -11.59 -13.19 1.97
C VAL A 190 -10.63 -12.16 2.56
N TYR A 191 -10.07 -11.31 1.71
CA TYR A 191 -9.18 -10.23 2.17
C TYR A 191 -9.94 -9.19 2.98
N TYR A 192 -11.17 -8.85 2.60
CA TYR A 192 -12.02 -7.97 3.39
C TYR A 192 -12.20 -8.49 4.82
N LYS A 193 -12.52 -9.79 4.99
CA LYS A 193 -12.67 -10.40 6.33
C LYS A 193 -11.36 -10.39 7.12
N LEU A 194 -10.24 -10.72 6.49
CA LEU A 194 -8.94 -10.77 7.16
C LEU A 194 -8.47 -9.37 7.61
N GLU A 195 -8.73 -8.33 6.81
CA GLU A 195 -8.38 -6.97 7.19
C GLU A 195 -9.28 -6.46 8.33
N GLU A 196 -10.59 -6.76 8.31
CA GLU A 196 -11.51 -6.43 9.42
C GLU A 196 -11.04 -7.06 10.75
N GLU A 197 -10.65 -8.33 10.72
CA GLU A 197 -10.10 -9.03 11.89
C GLU A 197 -8.79 -8.40 12.37
N ARG A 198 -7.92 -8.00 11.43
CA ARG A 198 -6.66 -7.30 11.75
C ARG A 198 -6.92 -5.94 12.39
N PHE A 199 -7.82 -5.16 11.80
CA PHE A 199 -8.18 -3.84 12.29
C PHE A 199 -8.83 -3.92 13.68
N ALA A 200 -9.74 -4.87 13.89
CA ALA A 200 -10.38 -5.09 15.19
C ALA A 200 -9.36 -5.42 16.29
N ARG A 201 -8.37 -6.29 16.00
CA ARG A 201 -7.27 -6.56 16.94
C ARG A 201 -6.44 -5.32 17.26
N HIS A 202 -6.13 -4.52 16.23
CA HIS A 202 -5.33 -3.30 16.40
C HIS A 202 -6.06 -2.26 17.26
N SER A 203 -7.30 -1.97 16.95
CA SER A 203 -8.11 -0.96 17.68
C SER A 203 -8.38 -1.36 19.13
N GLN A 204 -8.50 -2.65 19.45
CA GLN A 204 -8.65 -3.13 20.82
C GLN A 204 -7.36 -2.98 21.64
N GLN A 205 -6.18 -3.17 21.03
CA GLN A 205 -4.91 -3.02 21.73
C GLN A 205 -4.65 -1.58 22.19
N LEU A 206 -5.04 -0.60 21.38
CA LEU A 206 -4.89 0.82 21.73
C LEU A 206 -5.76 1.24 22.93
N ASN A 207 -6.93 0.63 23.07
CA ASN A 207 -7.84 0.93 24.19
C ASN A 207 -7.31 0.45 25.56
N LEU A 208 -6.28 -0.41 25.59
CA LEU A 208 -5.66 -0.88 26.84
C LEU A 208 -4.59 0.09 27.40
N PHE A 209 -4.22 1.12 26.66
CA PHE A 209 -3.19 2.09 27.04
C PHE A 209 -3.73 3.52 27.27
N ILE A 210 -5.06 3.69 27.29
CA ILE A 210 -5.73 5.01 27.43
C ILE A 210 -6.48 5.11 28.79
N ASP A 211 -6.09 4.36 29.81
CA ASP A 211 -6.59 4.52 31.20
C ASP A 211 -5.58 5.27 32.06
#